data_a084f9b75be03da8f799a8cb3e99a326
#
_entry.id   a084f9b75be03da8f799a8cb3e99a326
#
_cell.length_a   1.000
_cell.length_b   1.000
_cell.length_c   1.000
_cell.angle_alpha   90.00
_cell.angle_beta   90.00
_cell.angle_gamma   90.00
#
_symmetry.space_group_name_H-M   'P 1'
#
loop_
_entity.id
_entity.type
_entity.pdbx_description
1 polymer ?
#
loop_
_entity_poly.entity_id
_entity_poly.type
_entity_poly.pdbx_seq_one_letter_code
_entity_poly.pdbx_strand_id
1 'polypeptide(L)'
;MKCRIVAPEVVDWERLDRFEDRTVFQTREWLQFVSETQDASPVVAEIREGNEIVGYFSGLTFTRFGVKVLGSSFPGWTTPYMGFNLIPGATRSVALAALEEMAWEELNCLHMEVSDPHFAVEDGQALGFTTSAYVSYRTDLRKSEAEIFDGMDSACRRCVRKAEKSGVVIEEAHDPAFADEYYEQLKDVFAKQDLVPTYDLDRVKSLVKHMEPTGRILLVRARDGEGNCIASGIFPGYNKIAEFWGNASFRSSQILRPNELIHWYVMRYWKQRGVEVYDWGGEGTYKEKYGCVPHSVPWFTKSRYQFVSKLRDEAKKMFERKQKFMGWLQTTRNASTRG
;
A
#
# COMPACT_ATOMS: atom_id res chain seq x y z
N MET A 1 18.45 3.17 -22.35
CA MET A 1 18.65 2.63 -20.98
C MET A 1 18.73 1.11 -21.00
N LYS A 2 19.33 0.49 -19.97
CA LYS A 2 19.32 -0.98 -19.75
C LYS A 2 19.04 -1.24 -18.27
N CYS A 3 18.36 -2.33 -17.96
CA CYS A 3 18.23 -2.84 -16.60
C CYS A 3 19.35 -3.86 -16.32
N ARG A 4 19.90 -3.82 -15.12
CA ARG A 4 20.87 -4.79 -14.62
C ARG A 4 20.43 -5.28 -13.26
N ILE A 5 20.11 -6.55 -13.14
CA ILE A 5 19.73 -7.14 -11.84
C ILE A 5 20.92 -7.07 -10.88
N VAL A 6 20.64 -6.68 -9.66
CA VAL A 6 21.61 -6.60 -8.56
C VAL A 6 21.17 -7.58 -7.49
N ALA A 7 22.09 -8.44 -7.04
CA ALA A 7 21.81 -9.35 -5.94
C ALA A 7 21.48 -8.53 -4.67
N PRO A 8 20.44 -8.89 -3.90
CA PRO A 8 19.98 -8.11 -2.75
C PRO A 8 21.06 -7.78 -1.72
N GLU A 9 22.08 -8.65 -1.61
CA GLU A 9 23.20 -8.53 -0.65
C GLU A 9 24.18 -7.41 -1.04
N VAL A 10 24.23 -7.04 -2.33
CA VAL A 10 25.18 -6.05 -2.85
C VAL A 10 24.50 -4.77 -3.33
N VAL A 11 23.18 -4.66 -3.11
CA VAL A 11 22.44 -3.43 -3.42
C VAL A 11 22.98 -2.30 -2.53
N ASP A 12 23.34 -1.18 -3.15
CA ASP A 12 23.67 0.06 -2.45
C ASP A 12 22.38 0.75 -1.98
N TRP A 13 21.86 0.29 -0.85
CA TRP A 13 20.64 0.81 -0.26
C TRP A 13 20.75 2.27 0.15
N GLU A 14 21.94 2.72 0.58
CA GLU A 14 22.19 4.13 0.93
C GLU A 14 22.07 5.03 -0.28
N ARG A 15 22.54 4.55 -1.44
CA ARG A 15 22.38 5.27 -2.70
C ARG A 15 20.90 5.33 -3.13
N LEU A 16 20.17 4.22 -2.99
CA LEU A 16 18.73 4.21 -3.26
C LEU A 16 17.98 5.20 -2.37
N ASP A 17 18.36 5.30 -1.10
CA ASP A 17 17.71 6.19 -0.13
C ASP A 17 17.88 7.68 -0.46
N ARG A 18 18.77 8.03 -1.39
CA ARG A 18 18.95 9.42 -1.86
C ARG A 18 17.99 9.85 -2.97
N PHE A 19 17.23 8.91 -3.54
CA PHE A 19 16.24 9.23 -4.57
C PHE A 19 15.01 9.88 -3.94
N GLU A 20 14.65 11.09 -4.37
CA GLU A 20 13.54 11.86 -3.81
C GLU A 20 12.17 11.22 -4.10
N ASP A 21 12.05 10.49 -5.22
CA ASP A 21 10.85 9.78 -5.64
C ASP A 21 10.68 8.39 -4.98
N ARG A 22 11.62 8.02 -4.07
CA ARG A 22 11.55 6.76 -3.35
C ARG A 22 10.44 6.77 -2.31
N THR A 23 9.65 5.71 -2.30
CA THR A 23 8.58 5.48 -1.33
C THR A 23 8.96 4.37 -0.34
N VAL A 24 8.19 4.22 0.72
CA VAL A 24 8.38 3.15 1.70
C VAL A 24 8.31 1.75 1.07
N PHE A 25 7.51 1.59 0.02
CA PHE A 25 7.27 0.31 -0.65
C PHE A 25 8.47 -0.23 -1.44
N GLN A 26 9.48 0.59 -1.65
CA GLN A 26 10.71 0.23 -2.36
C GLN A 26 11.88 0.00 -1.40
N THR A 27 11.66 0.13 -0.10
CA THR A 27 12.70 -0.10 0.92
C THR A 27 13.02 -1.59 1.07
N ARG A 28 14.23 -1.88 1.54
CA ARG A 28 14.69 -3.26 1.78
C ARG A 28 13.72 -4.02 2.68
N GLU A 29 13.31 -3.38 3.76
CA GLU A 29 12.46 -3.97 4.79
C GLU A 29 11.04 -4.23 4.26
N TRP A 30 10.52 -3.34 3.42
CA TRP A 30 9.23 -3.58 2.76
C TRP A 30 9.28 -4.75 1.78
N LEU A 31 10.34 -4.83 0.97
CA LEU A 31 10.55 -5.96 0.07
C LEU A 31 10.68 -7.28 0.83
N GLN A 32 11.35 -7.28 1.98
CA GLN A 32 11.44 -8.46 2.87
C GLN A 32 10.07 -8.85 3.42
N PHE A 33 9.30 -7.89 3.91
CA PHE A 33 7.92 -8.11 4.37
C PHE A 33 7.04 -8.76 3.29
N VAL A 34 7.04 -8.20 2.08
CA VAL A 34 6.23 -8.75 0.97
C VAL A 34 6.77 -10.13 0.55
N SER A 35 8.07 -10.31 0.48
CA SER A 35 8.71 -11.59 0.18
C SER A 35 8.26 -12.70 1.15
N GLU A 36 8.36 -12.42 2.46
CA GLU A 36 8.00 -13.37 3.52
C GLU A 36 6.51 -13.73 3.49
N THR A 37 5.63 -12.75 3.24
CA THR A 37 4.17 -12.94 3.34
C THR A 37 3.49 -13.36 2.05
N GLN A 38 4.18 -13.31 0.90
CA GLN A 38 3.61 -13.61 -0.42
C GLN A 38 4.36 -14.70 -1.18
N ASP A 39 5.33 -15.36 -0.56
CA ASP A 39 6.20 -16.38 -1.21
C ASP A 39 6.79 -15.83 -2.53
N ALA A 40 7.36 -14.64 -2.45
CA ALA A 40 7.89 -13.92 -3.59
C ALA A 40 9.38 -13.59 -3.39
N SER A 41 10.15 -13.55 -4.48
CA SER A 41 11.58 -13.25 -4.45
C SER A 41 11.84 -11.81 -4.86
N PRO A 42 12.51 -10.98 -4.03
CA PRO A 42 12.82 -9.59 -4.36
C PRO A 42 13.67 -9.47 -5.63
N VAL A 43 13.37 -8.45 -6.40
CA VAL A 43 14.14 -8.05 -7.59
C VAL A 43 14.48 -6.57 -7.44
N VAL A 44 15.77 -6.27 -7.41
CA VAL A 44 16.28 -4.90 -7.52
C VAL A 44 17.15 -4.84 -8.78
N ALA A 45 16.93 -3.84 -9.61
CA ALA A 45 17.74 -3.64 -10.81
C ALA A 45 18.21 -2.19 -10.92
N GLU A 46 19.48 -2.01 -11.29
CA GLU A 46 20.02 -0.72 -11.72
C GLU A 46 19.46 -0.37 -13.09
N ILE A 47 19.01 0.87 -13.25
CA ILE A 47 18.68 1.45 -14.55
C ILE A 47 19.90 2.24 -14.99
N ARG A 48 20.48 1.85 -16.12
CA ARG A 48 21.75 2.40 -16.59
C ARG A 48 21.60 3.05 -17.95
N GLU A 49 22.31 4.19 -18.11
CA GLU A 49 22.52 4.83 -19.41
C GLU A 49 24.03 4.88 -19.68
N GLY A 50 24.49 4.06 -20.63
CA GLY A 50 25.89 3.75 -20.76
C GLY A 50 26.47 3.12 -19.48
N ASN A 51 27.45 3.77 -18.86
CA ASN A 51 28.08 3.34 -17.61
C ASN A 51 27.45 3.98 -16.35
N GLU A 52 26.56 4.95 -16.51
CA GLU A 52 25.97 5.68 -15.40
C GLU A 52 24.69 5.00 -14.89
N ILE A 53 24.51 4.99 -13.58
CA ILE A 53 23.27 4.55 -12.94
C ILE A 53 22.36 5.79 -12.84
N VAL A 54 21.28 5.76 -13.61
CA VAL A 54 20.27 6.82 -13.67
C VAL A 54 19.03 6.51 -12.84
N GLY A 55 18.98 5.31 -12.23
CA GLY A 55 17.90 4.93 -11.36
C GLY A 55 17.94 3.47 -10.93
N TYR A 56 16.87 3.06 -10.27
CA TYR A 56 16.65 1.71 -9.82
C TYR A 56 15.20 1.30 -10.04
N PHE A 57 15.01 0.01 -10.21
CA PHE A 57 13.70 -0.65 -10.19
C PHE A 57 13.60 -1.53 -8.94
N SER A 58 12.43 -1.55 -8.31
CA SER A 58 12.10 -2.46 -7.21
C SER A 58 10.83 -3.24 -7.52
N GLY A 59 10.87 -4.55 -7.30
CA GLY A 59 9.75 -5.44 -7.49
C GLY A 59 10.04 -6.82 -6.92
N LEU A 60 9.17 -7.79 -7.20
CA LEU A 60 9.32 -9.17 -6.77
C LEU A 60 8.88 -10.12 -7.88
N THR A 61 9.51 -11.30 -7.95
CA THR A 61 9.02 -12.39 -8.81
C THR A 61 8.37 -13.48 -7.97
N PHE A 62 7.35 -14.10 -8.51
CA PHE A 62 6.70 -15.28 -7.95
C PHE A 62 6.17 -16.17 -9.07
N THR A 63 5.84 -17.42 -8.74
CA THR A 63 5.26 -18.36 -9.70
C THR A 63 3.84 -18.71 -9.27
N ARG A 64 2.90 -18.56 -10.19
CA ARG A 64 1.50 -18.93 -9.95
C ARG A 64 0.97 -19.73 -11.13
N PHE A 65 0.43 -20.92 -10.86
CA PHE A 65 -0.05 -21.85 -11.89
C PHE A 65 0.98 -22.13 -12.99
N GLY A 66 2.25 -22.26 -12.61
CA GLY A 66 3.36 -22.49 -13.56
C GLY A 66 3.80 -21.26 -14.36
N VAL A 67 3.18 -20.09 -14.14
CA VAL A 67 3.54 -18.83 -14.78
C VAL A 67 4.41 -18.01 -13.82
N LYS A 68 5.64 -17.69 -14.24
CA LYS A 68 6.50 -16.77 -13.52
C LYS A 68 6.09 -15.33 -13.84
N VAL A 69 5.86 -14.54 -12.79
CA VAL A 69 5.35 -13.18 -12.86
C VAL A 69 6.33 -12.22 -12.21
N LEU A 70 6.56 -11.06 -12.83
CA LEU A 70 7.19 -9.91 -12.20
C LEU A 70 6.10 -8.94 -11.72
N GLY A 71 6.05 -8.67 -10.42
CA GLY A 71 5.15 -7.69 -9.81
C GLY A 71 5.90 -6.50 -9.21
N SER A 72 5.41 -5.28 -9.50
CA SER A 72 5.92 -4.05 -8.90
C SER A 72 4.81 -2.97 -8.91
N SER A 73 3.78 -3.09 -8.12
CA SER A 73 3.37 -4.15 -7.20
C SER A 73 2.51 -5.25 -7.85
N PHE A 74 1.75 -6.00 -7.03
CA PHE A 74 0.79 -6.99 -7.49
C PHE A 74 -0.47 -6.99 -6.60
N PRO A 75 -1.68 -7.23 -7.17
CA PRO A 75 -2.91 -7.28 -6.40
C PRO A 75 -2.84 -8.27 -5.23
N GLY A 76 -3.32 -7.83 -4.06
CA GLY A 76 -3.29 -8.63 -2.83
C GLY A 76 -2.03 -8.48 -1.99
N TRP A 77 -1.01 -7.77 -2.45
CA TRP A 77 0.19 -7.50 -1.64
C TRP A 77 0.00 -6.40 -0.59
N THR A 78 -1.13 -5.71 -0.59
CA THR A 78 -1.37 -4.51 0.24
C THR A 78 -0.28 -3.44 0.04
N THR A 79 0.25 -3.41 -1.18
CA THR A 79 1.28 -2.50 -1.66
C THR A 79 0.73 -1.83 -2.91
N PRO A 80 0.37 -0.54 -2.86
CA PRO A 80 -0.33 0.11 -3.96
C PRO A 80 0.54 0.29 -5.21
N TYR A 81 1.81 0.57 -5.02
CA TYR A 81 2.78 0.78 -6.10
C TYR A 81 4.22 0.54 -5.60
N MET A 82 5.12 0.35 -6.54
CA MET A 82 6.58 0.31 -6.33
C MET A 82 7.27 1.07 -7.47
N GLY A 83 7.59 0.38 -8.58
CA GLY A 83 8.11 1.01 -9.80
C GLY A 83 9.57 1.42 -9.72
N PHE A 84 9.83 2.61 -10.21
CA PHE A 84 11.18 3.13 -10.42
C PHE A 84 11.51 4.26 -9.44
N ASN A 85 12.80 4.33 -9.09
CA ASN A 85 13.43 5.53 -8.57
C ASN A 85 14.38 6.05 -9.63
N LEU A 86 14.14 7.24 -10.16
CA LEU A 86 14.89 7.81 -11.26
C LEU A 86 15.42 9.21 -10.91
N ILE A 87 16.63 9.52 -11.41
CA ILE A 87 17.13 10.90 -11.35
C ILE A 87 16.25 11.85 -12.17
N PRO A 88 16.20 13.15 -11.85
CA PRO A 88 15.52 14.13 -12.69
C PRO A 88 15.99 14.07 -14.15
N GLY A 89 15.03 14.08 -15.08
CA GLY A 89 15.28 14.00 -16.52
C GLY A 89 15.34 12.59 -17.11
N ALA A 90 15.45 11.54 -16.32
CA ALA A 90 15.33 10.17 -16.80
C ALA A 90 13.87 9.84 -17.15
N THR A 91 13.65 9.22 -18.31
CA THR A 91 12.32 8.98 -18.86
C THR A 91 11.78 7.61 -18.43
N ARG A 92 10.61 7.61 -17.74
CA ARG A 92 9.98 6.39 -17.21
C ARG A 92 9.57 5.38 -18.28
N SER A 93 9.06 5.84 -19.43
CA SER A 93 8.73 4.94 -20.55
C SER A 93 9.95 4.20 -21.10
N VAL A 94 11.13 4.87 -21.17
CA VAL A 94 12.38 4.22 -21.60
C VAL A 94 12.86 3.21 -20.54
N ALA A 95 12.72 3.53 -19.25
CA ALA A 95 13.03 2.61 -18.16
C ALA A 95 12.08 1.40 -18.17
N LEU A 96 10.79 1.61 -18.47
CA LEU A 96 9.79 0.55 -18.57
C LEU A 96 10.08 -0.40 -19.74
N ALA A 97 10.54 0.13 -20.90
CA ALA A 97 10.97 -0.70 -22.02
C ALA A 97 12.19 -1.58 -21.66
N ALA A 98 13.18 -1.01 -20.96
CA ALA A 98 14.34 -1.77 -20.49
C ALA A 98 13.97 -2.81 -19.44
N LEU A 99 12.99 -2.51 -18.57
CA LEU A 99 12.44 -3.47 -17.61
C LEU A 99 11.73 -4.62 -18.30
N GLU A 100 10.96 -4.33 -19.34
CA GLU A 100 10.28 -5.38 -20.14
C GLU A 100 11.28 -6.36 -20.73
N GLU A 101 12.35 -5.88 -21.35
CA GLU A 101 13.42 -6.70 -21.89
C GLU A 101 14.04 -7.60 -20.80
N MET A 102 14.41 -7.04 -19.68
CA MET A 102 14.97 -7.77 -18.53
C MET A 102 13.98 -8.82 -18.00
N ALA A 103 12.69 -8.48 -17.89
CA ALA A 103 11.67 -9.40 -17.39
C ALA A 103 11.55 -10.65 -18.28
N TRP A 104 11.62 -10.49 -19.60
CA TRP A 104 11.50 -11.59 -20.55
C TRP A 104 12.79 -12.39 -20.71
N GLU A 105 13.93 -11.72 -20.84
CA GLU A 105 15.18 -12.37 -21.26
C GLU A 105 16.04 -12.83 -20.07
N GLU A 106 16.06 -12.09 -18.97
CA GLU A 106 16.90 -12.45 -17.82
C GLU A 106 16.10 -13.16 -16.73
N LEU A 107 14.91 -12.64 -16.38
CA LEU A 107 14.07 -13.25 -15.35
C LEU A 107 13.23 -14.42 -15.84
N ASN A 108 13.09 -14.59 -17.17
CA ASN A 108 12.20 -15.58 -17.79
C ASN A 108 10.74 -15.48 -17.28
N CYS A 109 10.28 -14.27 -17.02
CA CYS A 109 8.89 -14.02 -16.68
C CYS A 109 8.00 -14.19 -17.94
N LEU A 110 6.76 -14.60 -17.73
CA LEU A 110 5.74 -14.70 -18.78
C LEU A 110 4.66 -13.63 -18.65
N HIS A 111 4.63 -12.95 -17.51
CA HIS A 111 3.72 -11.85 -17.22
C HIS A 111 4.40 -10.82 -16.33
N MET A 112 4.02 -9.55 -16.48
CA MET A 112 4.44 -8.49 -15.58
C MET A 112 3.30 -7.54 -15.28
N GLU A 113 3.30 -7.03 -14.04
CA GLU A 113 2.42 -5.98 -13.57
C GLU A 113 3.26 -4.91 -12.87
N VAL A 114 3.11 -3.66 -13.29
CA VAL A 114 3.89 -2.54 -12.74
C VAL A 114 2.97 -1.36 -12.45
N SER A 115 3.08 -0.82 -11.27
CA SER A 115 2.44 0.44 -10.87
C SER A 115 3.48 1.36 -10.24
N ASP A 116 3.48 2.61 -10.68
CA ASP A 116 4.39 3.66 -10.22
C ASP A 116 3.57 4.96 -10.10
N PRO A 117 3.64 5.67 -8.97
CA PRO A 117 2.85 6.89 -8.77
C PRO A 117 3.23 8.05 -9.69
N HIS A 118 4.33 7.91 -10.42
CA HIS A 118 4.85 8.92 -11.34
C HIS A 118 4.69 8.54 -12.82
N PHE A 119 4.04 7.42 -13.14
CA PHE A 119 3.69 7.09 -14.52
C PHE A 119 2.62 8.01 -15.07
N ALA A 120 2.77 8.36 -16.37
CA ALA A 120 1.65 8.79 -17.20
C ALA A 120 1.03 7.56 -17.89
N VAL A 121 -0.25 7.62 -18.21
CA VAL A 121 -0.96 6.53 -18.91
C VAL A 121 -0.28 6.20 -20.26
N GLU A 122 0.22 7.23 -20.93
CA GLU A 122 0.89 7.17 -22.22
C GLU A 122 2.19 6.36 -22.17
N ASP A 123 2.88 6.34 -21.02
CA ASP A 123 4.15 5.59 -20.86
C ASP A 123 3.98 4.10 -21.16
N GLY A 124 2.87 3.50 -20.71
CA GLY A 124 2.58 2.11 -20.96
C GLY A 124 1.94 1.87 -22.33
N GLN A 125 1.05 2.77 -22.78
CA GLN A 125 0.35 2.64 -24.06
C GLN A 125 1.32 2.60 -25.24
N ALA A 126 2.32 3.48 -25.24
CA ALA A 126 3.34 3.54 -26.30
C ALA A 126 4.14 2.23 -26.46
N LEU A 127 4.21 1.42 -25.39
CA LEU A 127 4.91 0.14 -25.34
C LEU A 127 3.96 -1.07 -25.49
N GLY A 128 2.67 -0.83 -25.75
CA GLY A 128 1.67 -1.89 -25.93
C GLY A 128 1.27 -2.61 -24.63
N PHE A 129 1.42 -1.95 -23.48
CA PHE A 129 0.86 -2.46 -22.24
C PHE A 129 -0.66 -2.30 -22.21
N THR A 130 -1.34 -3.24 -21.60
CA THR A 130 -2.72 -3.02 -21.14
C THR A 130 -2.67 -2.07 -19.94
N THR A 131 -3.28 -0.93 -20.12
CA THR A 131 -3.28 0.15 -19.12
C THR A 131 -4.63 0.18 -18.41
N SER A 132 -4.58 0.15 -17.09
CA SER A 132 -5.68 0.45 -16.19
C SER A 132 -5.21 1.52 -15.19
N ALA A 133 -6.13 2.06 -14.44
CA ALA A 133 -5.81 2.95 -13.33
C ALA A 133 -6.76 2.67 -12.18
N TYR A 134 -6.29 2.85 -10.97
CA TYR A 134 -7.17 2.94 -9.80
C TYR A 134 -7.13 4.36 -9.24
N VAL A 135 -8.21 4.71 -8.56
CA VAL A 135 -8.30 6.00 -7.89
C VAL A 135 -7.78 5.85 -6.48
N SER A 136 -6.73 6.60 -6.14
CA SER A 136 -6.33 6.90 -4.79
C SER A 136 -6.84 8.28 -4.40
N TYR A 137 -6.70 8.65 -3.12
CA TYR A 137 -7.03 9.98 -2.62
C TYR A 137 -5.82 10.56 -1.91
N ARG A 138 -5.54 11.87 -2.09
CA ARG A 138 -4.37 12.51 -1.52
C ARG A 138 -4.70 13.79 -0.78
N THR A 139 -4.08 13.98 0.39
CA THR A 139 -4.07 15.25 1.10
C THR A 139 -2.70 15.88 0.97
N ASP A 140 -2.65 17.16 0.56
CA ASP A 140 -1.43 17.96 0.48
C ASP A 140 -1.02 18.44 1.88
N LEU A 141 0.03 17.85 2.42
CA LEU A 141 0.57 18.19 3.74
C LEU A 141 1.49 19.41 3.75
N ARG A 142 1.82 20.00 2.59
CA ARG A 142 2.59 21.26 2.53
C ARG A 142 1.78 22.45 3.04
N LYS A 143 0.45 22.38 2.97
CA LYS A 143 -0.46 23.35 3.57
C LYS A 143 -0.28 23.43 5.10
N SER A 144 -0.62 24.54 5.70
CA SER A 144 -0.62 24.66 7.18
C SER A 144 -1.61 23.67 7.83
N GLU A 145 -1.40 23.33 9.09
CA GLU A 145 -2.33 22.47 9.84
C GLU A 145 -3.75 23.05 9.86
N ALA A 146 -3.88 24.37 9.95
CA ALA A 146 -5.18 25.05 9.92
C ALA A 146 -5.87 24.85 8.55
N GLU A 147 -5.16 25.04 7.44
CA GLU A 147 -5.72 24.84 6.10
C GLU A 147 -6.12 23.38 5.85
N ILE A 148 -5.30 22.41 6.31
CA ILE A 148 -5.64 20.98 6.20
C ILE A 148 -6.91 20.68 7.02
N PHE A 149 -6.98 21.17 8.25
CA PHE A 149 -8.14 20.96 9.11
C PHE A 149 -9.41 21.63 8.56
N ASP A 150 -9.31 22.86 8.07
CA ASP A 150 -10.42 23.59 7.48
C ASP A 150 -10.89 22.99 6.15
N GLY A 151 -10.00 22.33 5.41
CA GLY A 151 -10.32 21.56 4.22
C GLY A 151 -11.16 20.31 4.48
N MET A 152 -11.23 19.82 5.73
CA MET A 152 -12.12 18.71 6.09
C MET A 152 -13.58 19.15 6.11
N ASP A 153 -14.50 18.22 5.85
CA ASP A 153 -15.92 18.44 6.05
C ASP A 153 -16.22 18.90 7.48
N SER A 154 -17.21 19.78 7.62
CA SER A 154 -17.65 20.27 8.95
C SER A 154 -18.06 19.13 9.89
N ALA A 155 -18.63 18.04 9.35
CA ALA A 155 -18.95 16.83 10.12
C ALA A 155 -17.68 16.12 10.60
N CYS A 156 -16.65 15.99 9.74
CA CYS A 156 -15.37 15.39 10.11
C CYS A 156 -14.67 16.19 11.21
N ARG A 157 -14.57 17.52 11.06
CA ARG A 157 -14.02 18.40 12.11
C ARG A 157 -14.74 18.29 13.46
N ARG A 158 -16.09 18.17 13.43
CA ARG A 158 -16.88 17.92 14.66
C ARG A 158 -16.56 16.56 15.27
N CYS A 159 -16.31 15.53 14.46
CA CYS A 159 -15.92 14.20 14.93
C CYS A 159 -14.56 14.24 15.64
N VAL A 160 -13.56 14.91 15.06
CA VAL A 160 -12.24 15.10 15.71
C VAL A 160 -12.41 15.79 17.08
N ARG A 161 -13.07 16.94 17.12
CA ARG A 161 -13.30 17.68 18.38
C ARG A 161 -14.12 16.86 19.39
N LYS A 162 -15.06 16.05 18.92
CA LYS A 162 -15.84 15.15 19.79
C LYS A 162 -14.94 14.10 20.43
N ALA A 163 -14.06 13.47 19.67
CA ALA A 163 -13.14 12.46 20.18
C ALA A 163 -12.24 13.06 21.26
N GLU A 164 -11.62 14.22 21.00
CA GLU A 164 -10.80 14.96 21.97
C GLU A 164 -11.59 15.29 23.24
N LYS A 165 -12.80 15.85 23.10
CA LYS A 165 -13.66 16.19 24.24
C LYS A 165 -14.12 14.94 25.01
N SER A 166 -14.22 13.79 24.36
CA SER A 166 -14.58 12.52 25.01
C SER A 166 -13.40 11.83 25.70
N GLY A 167 -12.23 12.48 25.75
CA GLY A 167 -11.04 11.94 26.40
C GLY A 167 -10.32 10.87 25.60
N VAL A 168 -10.56 10.79 24.28
CA VAL A 168 -9.79 9.88 23.41
C VAL A 168 -8.38 10.43 23.22
N VAL A 169 -7.38 9.60 23.52
CA VAL A 169 -5.95 9.93 23.40
C VAL A 169 -5.31 9.03 22.35
N ILE A 170 -4.45 9.60 21.50
CA ILE A 170 -3.64 8.83 20.54
C ILE A 170 -2.28 8.51 21.17
N GLU A 171 -1.91 7.24 21.15
CA GLU A 171 -0.65 6.68 21.62
C GLU A 171 0.11 6.07 20.44
N GLU A 172 1.39 6.42 20.29
CA GLU A 172 2.29 5.73 19.36
C GLU A 172 2.66 4.35 19.94
N ALA A 173 2.59 3.31 19.12
CA ALA A 173 2.85 1.94 19.54
C ALA A 173 4.21 1.45 19.03
N HIS A 174 5.01 0.89 19.97
CA HIS A 174 6.34 0.38 19.70
C HIS A 174 6.53 -1.05 20.22
N ASP A 175 5.45 -1.74 20.52
CA ASP A 175 5.45 -3.07 21.12
C ASP A 175 4.76 -4.11 20.23
N PRO A 176 5.13 -5.39 20.32
CA PRO A 176 4.59 -6.47 19.47
C PRO A 176 3.09 -6.72 19.67
N ALA A 177 2.52 -6.37 20.84
CA ALA A 177 1.10 -6.63 21.15
C ALA A 177 0.18 -5.80 20.26
N PHE A 178 0.69 -4.71 19.66
CA PHE A 178 -0.04 -3.91 18.70
C PHE A 178 -0.68 -4.74 17.57
N ALA A 179 0.05 -5.72 17.03
CA ALA A 179 -0.44 -6.53 15.92
C ALA A 179 -1.68 -7.35 16.31
N ASP A 180 -1.70 -7.91 17.51
CA ASP A 180 -2.82 -8.68 18.02
C ASP A 180 -4.03 -7.78 18.27
N GLU A 181 -3.85 -6.61 18.91
CA GLU A 181 -4.92 -5.62 19.16
C GLU A 181 -5.52 -5.10 17.86
N TYR A 182 -4.69 -4.72 16.91
CA TYR A 182 -5.13 -4.28 15.58
C TYR A 182 -5.95 -5.37 14.87
N TYR A 183 -5.48 -6.61 14.91
CA TYR A 183 -6.13 -7.69 14.21
C TYR A 183 -7.49 -8.08 14.83
N GLU A 184 -7.63 -8.01 16.16
CA GLU A 184 -8.92 -8.19 16.84
C GLU A 184 -9.94 -7.14 16.40
N GLN A 185 -9.53 -5.87 16.34
CA GLN A 185 -10.38 -4.79 15.83
C GLN A 185 -10.71 -4.97 14.35
N LEU A 186 -9.75 -5.44 13.54
CA LEU A 186 -9.97 -5.73 12.12
C LEU A 186 -11.01 -6.82 11.91
N LYS A 187 -10.97 -7.89 12.73
CA LYS A 187 -12.01 -8.94 12.70
C LYS A 187 -13.40 -8.39 13.01
N ASP A 188 -13.52 -7.49 14.00
CA ASP A 188 -14.81 -6.85 14.33
C ASP A 188 -15.35 -5.99 13.18
N VAL A 189 -14.47 -5.27 12.47
CA VAL A 189 -14.85 -4.49 11.29
C VAL A 189 -15.37 -5.37 10.16
N PHE A 190 -14.71 -6.48 9.87
CA PHE A 190 -15.11 -7.41 8.80
C PHE A 190 -16.34 -8.23 9.17
N ALA A 191 -16.47 -8.67 10.40
CA ALA A 191 -17.63 -9.40 10.90
C ALA A 191 -18.94 -8.64 10.73
N LYS A 192 -18.89 -7.28 10.75
CA LYS A 192 -20.05 -6.42 10.48
C LYS A 192 -20.64 -6.62 9.08
N GLN A 193 -19.82 -7.03 8.13
CA GLN A 193 -20.20 -7.24 6.73
C GLN A 193 -20.31 -8.73 6.37
N ASP A 194 -20.31 -9.60 7.40
CA ASP A 194 -20.23 -11.07 7.24
C ASP A 194 -19.01 -11.50 6.39
N LEU A 195 -17.90 -10.76 6.51
CA LEU A 195 -16.64 -11.02 5.82
C LEU A 195 -15.55 -11.43 6.83
N VAL A 196 -14.47 -11.99 6.30
CA VAL A 196 -13.20 -12.18 7.03
C VAL A 196 -12.16 -11.21 6.51
N PRO A 197 -11.17 -10.81 7.33
CA PRO A 197 -10.05 -10.01 6.87
C PRO A 197 -9.39 -10.61 5.63
N THR A 198 -8.94 -9.76 4.71
CA THR A 198 -8.30 -10.17 3.45
C THR A 198 -6.85 -10.64 3.64
N TYR A 199 -6.31 -10.46 4.83
CA TYR A 199 -5.00 -10.94 5.28
C TYR A 199 -5.09 -11.42 6.73
N ASP A 200 -4.15 -12.24 7.13
CA ASP A 200 -4.08 -12.86 8.46
C ASP A 200 -3.24 -12.03 9.45
N LEU A 201 -3.24 -12.47 10.71
CA LEU A 201 -2.47 -11.86 11.79
C LEU A 201 -0.96 -11.95 11.54
N ASP A 202 -0.48 -13.06 10.97
CA ASP A 202 0.95 -13.27 10.73
C ASP A 202 1.50 -12.23 9.74
N ARG A 203 0.68 -11.81 8.78
CA ARG A 203 1.03 -10.71 7.89
C ARG A 203 1.19 -9.38 8.62
N VAL A 204 0.32 -9.09 9.58
CA VAL A 204 0.45 -7.86 10.39
C VAL A 204 1.69 -7.94 11.28
N LYS A 205 1.96 -9.09 11.90
CA LYS A 205 3.15 -9.33 12.71
C LYS A 205 4.44 -9.19 11.90
N SER A 206 4.46 -9.73 10.69
CA SER A 206 5.59 -9.58 9.77
C SER A 206 5.82 -8.12 9.38
N LEU A 207 4.74 -7.38 9.05
CA LEU A 207 4.84 -5.95 8.74
C LEU A 207 5.43 -5.16 9.91
N VAL A 208 4.92 -5.35 11.13
CA VAL A 208 5.41 -4.68 12.33
C VAL A 208 6.88 -5.04 12.57
N LYS A 209 7.23 -6.33 12.53
CA LYS A 209 8.59 -6.83 12.73
C LYS A 209 9.61 -6.17 11.79
N HIS A 210 9.28 -6.04 10.52
CA HIS A 210 10.21 -5.49 9.52
C HIS A 210 10.24 -3.96 9.51
N MET A 211 9.09 -3.31 9.74
CA MET A 211 8.98 -1.87 9.50
C MET A 211 9.14 -1.01 10.75
N GLU A 212 8.68 -1.47 11.93
CA GLU A 212 8.74 -0.67 13.16
C GLU A 212 10.18 -0.22 13.49
N PRO A 213 11.23 -1.10 13.44
CA PRO A 213 12.60 -0.70 13.77
C PRO A 213 13.19 0.35 12.83
N THR A 214 12.57 0.58 11.68
CA THR A 214 13.08 1.53 10.66
C THR A 214 12.66 2.97 10.91
N GLY A 215 11.65 3.21 11.77
CA GLY A 215 11.00 4.51 11.90
C GLY A 215 10.20 4.97 10.66
N ARG A 216 10.04 4.08 9.66
CA ARG A 216 9.32 4.35 8.39
C ARG A 216 7.86 3.89 8.44
N ILE A 217 7.37 3.59 9.62
CA ILE A 217 5.97 3.25 9.89
C ILE A 217 5.53 3.92 11.18
N LEU A 218 4.32 4.43 11.18
CA LEU A 218 3.65 4.91 12.37
C LEU A 218 2.55 3.93 12.74
N LEU A 219 2.65 3.35 13.92
CA LEU A 219 1.62 2.52 14.53
C LEU A 219 0.95 3.33 15.63
N VAL A 220 -0.36 3.40 15.63
CA VAL A 220 -1.11 4.18 16.63
C VAL A 220 -2.24 3.39 17.26
N ARG A 221 -2.46 3.64 18.55
CA ARG A 221 -3.64 3.25 19.31
C ARG A 221 -4.46 4.50 19.66
N ALA A 222 -5.77 4.41 19.61
CA ALA A 222 -6.66 5.34 20.27
C ALA A 222 -7.16 4.69 21.56
N ARG A 223 -6.94 5.36 22.70
CA ARG A 223 -7.44 4.92 24.00
C ARG A 223 -8.59 5.80 24.45
N ASP A 224 -9.59 5.19 25.06
CA ASP A 224 -10.68 5.94 25.72
C ASP A 224 -10.26 6.48 27.09
N GLY A 225 -11.17 7.17 27.77
CA GLY A 225 -10.92 7.74 29.10
C GLY A 225 -10.67 6.71 30.22
N GLU A 226 -10.93 5.43 29.96
CA GLU A 226 -10.65 4.32 30.87
C GLU A 226 -9.33 3.62 30.53
N GLY A 227 -8.64 4.03 29.45
CA GLY A 227 -7.39 3.45 28.98
C GLY A 227 -7.52 2.25 28.05
N ASN A 228 -8.75 1.88 27.64
CA ASN A 228 -8.96 0.77 26.72
C ASN A 228 -8.52 1.15 25.30
N CYS A 229 -7.84 0.24 24.58
CA CYS A 229 -7.54 0.40 23.17
C CYS A 229 -8.81 0.19 22.34
N ILE A 230 -9.37 1.27 21.80
CA ILE A 230 -10.66 1.28 21.10
C ILE A 230 -10.54 1.32 19.58
N ALA A 231 -9.38 1.75 19.08
CA ALA A 231 -9.04 1.75 17.67
C ALA A 231 -7.52 1.71 17.50
N SER A 232 -7.07 1.27 16.34
CA SER A 232 -5.66 1.28 15.99
C SER A 232 -5.46 1.46 14.47
N GLY A 233 -4.25 1.86 14.08
CA GLY A 233 -3.96 2.10 12.68
C GLY A 233 -2.48 1.98 12.34
N ILE A 234 -2.22 1.70 11.07
CA ILE A 234 -0.91 1.43 10.48
C ILE A 234 -0.70 2.40 9.32
N PHE A 235 0.34 3.20 9.40
CA PHE A 235 0.60 4.30 8.48
C PHE A 235 2.09 4.37 8.12
N PRO A 236 2.54 3.62 7.11
CA PRO A 236 3.91 3.72 6.64
C PRO A 236 4.16 5.06 5.94
N GLY A 237 5.39 5.56 6.01
CA GLY A 237 5.77 6.80 5.35
C GLY A 237 7.27 6.90 5.17
N TYR A 238 7.69 7.51 4.07
CA TYR A 238 9.10 7.75 3.75
C TYR A 238 9.24 8.88 2.73
N ASN A 239 10.31 9.67 2.85
CA ASN A 239 10.55 10.85 2.02
C ASN A 239 9.31 11.76 1.96
N LYS A 240 8.69 11.86 0.80
CA LYS A 240 7.60 12.80 0.50
C LYS A 240 6.20 12.23 0.72
N ILE A 241 6.05 10.91 0.90
CA ILE A 241 4.74 10.27 0.90
C ILE A 241 4.57 9.39 2.16
N ALA A 242 3.43 9.58 2.84
CA ALA A 242 2.92 8.65 3.84
C ALA A 242 1.61 8.05 3.36
N GLU A 243 1.34 6.80 3.80
CA GLU A 243 0.27 5.97 3.27
C GLU A 243 -0.69 5.53 4.37
N PHE A 244 -1.96 5.49 4.04
CA PHE A 244 -2.97 4.81 4.83
C PHE A 244 -2.98 3.32 4.47
N TRP A 245 -2.29 2.49 5.27
CA TRP A 245 -2.25 1.05 5.06
C TRP A 245 -3.46 0.34 5.67
N GLY A 246 -3.86 0.73 6.88
CA GLY A 246 -5.02 0.16 7.54
C GLY A 246 -5.39 0.87 8.84
N ASN A 247 -6.68 0.87 9.16
CA ASN A 247 -7.22 1.37 10.42
C ASN A 247 -8.44 0.55 10.80
N ALA A 248 -8.52 0.16 12.05
CA ALA A 248 -9.63 -0.62 12.59
C ALA A 248 -10.08 -0.03 13.92
N SER A 249 -11.35 -0.21 14.26
CA SER A 249 -11.94 0.21 15.54
C SER A 249 -13.07 -0.73 15.94
N PHE A 250 -13.20 -1.02 17.23
CA PHE A 250 -14.36 -1.75 17.73
C PHE A 250 -15.66 -0.97 17.44
N ARG A 251 -16.66 -1.69 16.98
CA ARG A 251 -17.97 -1.12 16.66
C ARG A 251 -18.60 -0.38 17.84
N SER A 252 -18.48 -0.94 19.04
CA SER A 252 -18.99 -0.35 20.29
C SER A 252 -18.41 1.03 20.56
N SER A 253 -17.17 1.29 20.15
CA SER A 253 -16.42 2.52 20.41
C SER A 253 -16.54 3.57 19.32
N GLN A 254 -17.18 3.28 18.20
CA GLN A 254 -17.32 4.21 17.06
C GLN A 254 -18.06 5.51 17.43
N ILE A 255 -18.86 5.50 18.47
CA ILE A 255 -19.55 6.69 18.99
C ILE A 255 -18.57 7.75 19.50
N LEU A 256 -17.38 7.33 19.95
CA LEU A 256 -16.29 8.22 20.42
C LEU A 256 -15.48 8.84 19.26
N ARG A 257 -15.71 8.38 18.02
CA ARG A 257 -15.05 8.91 16.81
C ARG A 257 -13.51 8.76 16.77
N PRO A 258 -12.94 7.64 17.21
CA PRO A 258 -11.48 7.49 17.28
C PRO A 258 -10.80 7.59 15.92
N ASN A 259 -11.44 7.11 14.83
CA ASN A 259 -10.83 7.05 13.50
C ASN A 259 -10.54 8.45 12.93
N GLU A 260 -11.45 9.40 13.09
CA GLU A 260 -11.24 10.77 12.63
C GLU A 260 -10.08 11.44 13.40
N LEU A 261 -9.95 11.17 14.69
CA LEU A 261 -8.84 11.68 15.49
C LEU A 261 -7.51 11.03 15.11
N ILE A 262 -7.49 9.69 14.87
CA ILE A 262 -6.30 8.99 14.39
C ILE A 262 -5.79 9.63 13.08
N HIS A 263 -6.64 9.78 12.07
CA HIS A 263 -6.20 10.36 10.80
C HIS A 263 -5.72 11.81 10.94
N TRP A 264 -6.37 12.61 11.79
CA TRP A 264 -5.89 13.97 12.08
C TRP A 264 -4.50 13.96 12.73
N TYR A 265 -4.29 13.09 13.73
CA TYR A 265 -2.99 12.88 14.36
C TYR A 265 -1.91 12.48 13.35
N VAL A 266 -2.21 11.47 12.51
CA VAL A 266 -1.29 10.92 11.52
C VAL A 266 -0.84 11.96 10.49
N MET A 267 -1.77 12.78 9.98
CA MET A 267 -1.43 13.84 9.02
C MET A 267 -0.47 14.86 9.65
N ARG A 268 -0.70 15.25 10.91
CA ARG A 268 0.20 16.15 11.64
C ARG A 268 1.56 15.52 11.91
N TYR A 269 1.59 14.27 12.33
CA TYR A 269 2.81 13.51 12.59
C TYR A 269 3.74 13.47 11.39
N TRP A 270 3.21 13.09 10.25
CA TRP A 270 4.00 12.98 9.02
C TRP A 270 4.38 14.34 8.44
N LYS A 271 3.48 15.33 8.51
CA LYS A 271 3.80 16.71 8.15
C LYS A 271 4.99 17.26 8.92
N GLN A 272 5.03 17.05 10.23
CA GLN A 272 6.14 17.51 11.09
C GLN A 272 7.47 16.84 10.76
N ARG A 273 7.43 15.70 10.07
CA ARG A 273 8.62 14.97 9.56
C ARG A 273 8.96 15.29 8.10
N GLY A 274 8.34 16.31 7.52
CA GLY A 274 8.64 16.78 6.16
C GLY A 274 7.98 16.00 5.03
N VAL A 275 7.04 15.11 5.34
CA VAL A 275 6.20 14.46 4.35
C VAL A 275 5.25 15.48 3.72
N GLU A 276 5.13 15.44 2.40
CA GLU A 276 4.37 16.42 1.62
C GLU A 276 2.97 15.91 1.22
N VAL A 277 2.80 14.59 1.14
CA VAL A 277 1.57 13.95 0.68
C VAL A 277 1.15 12.85 1.65
N TYR A 278 -0.12 12.87 2.06
CA TYR A 278 -0.75 11.73 2.70
C TYR A 278 -1.67 11.02 1.71
N ASP A 279 -1.28 9.83 1.28
CA ASP A 279 -2.02 9.00 0.34
C ASP A 279 -2.96 8.06 1.11
N TRP A 280 -4.25 8.20 0.84
CA TRP A 280 -5.29 7.42 1.50
C TRP A 280 -5.46 6.01 0.93
N GLY A 281 -4.65 5.66 -0.08
CA GLY A 281 -4.78 4.38 -0.78
C GLY A 281 -6.12 4.24 -1.51
N GLY A 282 -6.35 3.13 -2.15
CA GLY A 282 -7.45 2.73 -2.99
C GLY A 282 -8.85 3.36 -2.82
N GLU A 283 -9.84 2.79 -3.45
CA GLU A 283 -11.20 3.32 -3.56
C GLU A 283 -11.90 3.53 -2.20
N GLY A 284 -12.83 4.49 -2.17
CA GLY A 284 -13.67 4.77 -1.02
C GLY A 284 -13.97 6.25 -0.85
N THR A 285 -15.13 6.70 -1.32
CA THR A 285 -15.58 8.11 -1.26
C THR A 285 -15.68 8.66 0.17
N TYR A 286 -15.78 7.79 1.19
CA TYR A 286 -15.78 8.22 2.60
C TYR A 286 -14.52 9.00 3.00
N LYS A 287 -13.44 8.88 2.21
CA LYS A 287 -12.17 9.58 2.42
C LYS A 287 -12.28 11.07 2.11
N GLU A 288 -13.17 11.45 1.20
CA GLU A 288 -13.40 12.84 0.78
C GLU A 288 -13.72 13.77 1.95
N LYS A 289 -14.37 13.25 3.00
CA LYS A 289 -14.65 14.03 4.22
C LYS A 289 -13.41 14.60 4.90
N TYR A 290 -12.22 14.05 4.62
CA TYR A 290 -10.94 14.55 5.16
C TYR A 290 -10.29 15.63 4.29
N GLY A 291 -10.97 16.11 3.25
CA GLY A 291 -10.46 17.15 2.36
C GLY A 291 -9.40 16.66 1.37
N CYS A 292 -9.33 15.35 1.15
CA CYS A 292 -8.45 14.77 0.14
C CYS A 292 -9.03 14.91 -1.27
N VAL A 293 -8.17 14.87 -2.27
CA VAL A 293 -8.55 14.93 -3.68
C VAL A 293 -8.24 13.60 -4.38
N PRO A 294 -9.06 13.20 -5.38
CA PRO A 294 -8.79 11.99 -6.14
C PRO A 294 -7.50 12.13 -6.95
N HIS A 295 -6.75 11.04 -7.02
CA HIS A 295 -5.51 10.89 -7.77
C HIS A 295 -5.52 9.56 -8.51
N SER A 296 -5.27 9.60 -9.82
CA SER A 296 -5.21 8.40 -10.66
C SER A 296 -3.81 7.79 -10.62
N VAL A 297 -3.70 6.51 -10.28
CA VAL A 297 -2.45 5.77 -10.28
C VAL A 297 -2.48 4.74 -11.40
N PRO A 298 -1.63 4.87 -12.43
CA PRO A 298 -1.57 3.93 -13.53
C PRO A 298 -1.09 2.54 -13.09
N TRP A 299 -1.70 1.53 -13.69
CA TRP A 299 -1.37 0.13 -13.51
C TRP A 299 -1.20 -0.52 -14.88
N PHE A 300 0.01 -0.95 -15.17
CA PHE A 300 0.40 -1.53 -16.44
C PHE A 300 0.55 -3.03 -16.33
N THR A 301 -0.03 -3.75 -17.29
CA THR A 301 0.12 -5.20 -17.36
C THR A 301 0.50 -5.62 -18.78
N LYS A 302 1.40 -6.57 -18.89
CA LYS A 302 1.79 -7.17 -20.17
C LYS A 302 2.14 -8.63 -19.99
N SER A 303 1.74 -9.44 -20.95
CA SER A 303 2.14 -10.86 -21.03
C SER A 303 3.00 -11.07 -22.26
N ARG A 304 4.05 -11.86 -22.12
CA ARG A 304 4.95 -12.20 -23.23
C ARG A 304 4.19 -12.89 -24.37
N TYR A 305 3.17 -13.69 -24.05
CA TYR A 305 2.34 -14.41 -25.01
C TYR A 305 0.85 -14.20 -24.72
N GLN A 306 0.05 -14.09 -25.78
CA GLN A 306 -1.40 -13.84 -25.65
C GLN A 306 -2.16 -14.92 -24.85
N PHE A 307 -1.73 -16.20 -24.92
CA PHE A 307 -2.38 -17.24 -24.14
C PHE A 307 -2.21 -17.05 -22.62
N VAL A 308 -1.09 -16.45 -22.19
CA VAL A 308 -0.84 -16.15 -20.77
C VAL A 308 -1.83 -15.07 -20.28
N SER A 309 -2.10 -14.04 -21.10
CA SER A 309 -3.12 -13.04 -20.76
C SER A 309 -4.49 -13.66 -20.55
N LYS A 310 -4.90 -14.56 -21.46
CA LYS A 310 -6.19 -15.28 -21.35
C LYS A 310 -6.25 -16.15 -20.08
N LEU A 311 -5.17 -16.88 -19.78
CA LEU A 311 -5.08 -17.71 -18.58
C LEU A 311 -5.20 -16.85 -17.30
N ARG A 312 -4.53 -15.70 -17.27
CA ARG A 312 -4.62 -14.73 -16.15
C ARG A 312 -6.06 -14.23 -15.97
N ASP A 313 -6.72 -13.85 -17.05
CA ASP A 313 -8.08 -13.32 -16.99
C ASP A 313 -9.08 -14.37 -16.47
N GLU A 314 -8.93 -15.62 -16.90
CA GLU A 314 -9.73 -16.72 -16.36
C GLU A 314 -9.41 -17.01 -14.89
N ALA A 315 -8.14 -16.98 -14.49
CA ALA A 315 -7.73 -17.14 -13.10
C ALA A 315 -8.31 -16.03 -12.21
N LYS A 316 -8.33 -14.78 -12.70
CA LYS A 316 -8.95 -13.63 -12.00
C LYS A 316 -10.46 -13.85 -11.82
N LYS A 317 -11.19 -14.24 -12.88
CA LYS A 317 -12.62 -14.56 -12.80
C LYS A 317 -12.91 -15.70 -11.81
N MET A 318 -12.08 -16.75 -11.82
CA MET A 318 -12.23 -17.87 -10.87
C MET A 318 -12.00 -17.40 -9.42
N PHE A 319 -11.00 -16.55 -9.17
CA PHE A 319 -10.74 -15.98 -7.87
C PHE A 319 -11.93 -15.13 -7.36
N GLU A 320 -12.47 -14.25 -8.22
CA GLU A 320 -13.64 -13.42 -7.90
C GLU A 320 -14.88 -14.28 -7.58
N ARG A 321 -15.11 -15.36 -8.37
CA ARG A 321 -16.19 -16.32 -8.10
C ARG A 321 -16.00 -17.04 -6.77
N LYS A 322 -14.76 -17.46 -6.45
CA LYS A 322 -14.43 -18.11 -5.17
C LYS A 322 -14.68 -17.15 -3.99
N GLN A 323 -14.29 -15.89 -4.10
CA GLN A 323 -14.55 -14.89 -3.06
C GLN A 323 -16.06 -14.69 -2.82
N LYS A 324 -16.84 -14.56 -3.88
CA LYS A 324 -18.30 -14.46 -3.79
C LYS A 324 -18.93 -15.71 -3.15
N PHE A 325 -18.45 -16.89 -3.52
CA PHE A 325 -18.93 -18.15 -2.97
C PHE A 325 -18.59 -18.30 -1.48
N MET A 326 -17.37 -17.94 -1.09
CA MET A 326 -16.94 -17.96 0.32
C MET A 326 -17.75 -16.97 1.17
N GLY A 327 -18.02 -15.77 0.66
CA GLY A 327 -18.90 -14.81 1.30
C GLY A 327 -20.33 -15.35 1.49
N TRP A 328 -20.88 -16.00 0.45
CA TRP A 328 -22.20 -16.62 0.53
C TRP A 328 -22.26 -17.76 1.58
N LEU A 329 -21.25 -18.63 1.64
CA LEU A 329 -21.18 -19.72 2.64
C LEU A 329 -21.14 -19.19 4.08
N GLN A 330 -20.45 -18.08 4.31
CA GLN A 330 -20.40 -17.45 5.64
C GLN A 330 -21.75 -16.85 6.03
N THR A 331 -22.41 -16.17 5.09
CA THR A 331 -23.75 -15.60 5.33
C THR A 331 -24.77 -16.69 5.69
N THR A 332 -24.75 -17.83 4.99
CA THR A 332 -25.63 -18.97 5.28
C THR A 332 -25.30 -19.63 6.61
N ARG A 333 -24.04 -19.76 6.98
CA ARG A 333 -23.61 -20.34 8.26
C ARG A 333 -24.03 -19.47 9.46
N ASN A 334 -23.91 -18.14 9.32
CA ASN A 334 -24.33 -17.20 10.36
C ASN A 334 -25.87 -17.12 10.51
N ALA A 335 -26.62 -17.37 9.43
CA ALA A 335 -28.08 -17.45 9.49
C ALA A 335 -28.55 -18.71 10.24
N SER A 336 -27.83 -19.83 10.08
CA SER A 336 -28.16 -21.11 10.76
C SER A 336 -27.77 -21.15 12.25
N THR A 337 -26.93 -20.23 12.73
CA THR A 337 -26.55 -20.13 14.16
C THR A 337 -27.40 -19.11 14.93
N ARG A 338 -28.27 -18.36 14.26
CA ARG A 338 -29.19 -17.38 14.86
C ARG A 338 -30.66 -17.86 14.94
N GLY A 339 -30.94 -19.07 14.49
CA GLY A 339 -32.22 -19.78 14.66
C GLY A 339 -32.10 -20.85 15.73
#